data_a74a44ef0ab1b5e9e6b402a8f2cb8823
#
_entry.id   a74a44ef0ab1b5e9e6b402a8f2cb8823
#
_cell.length_a   1.000
_cell.length_b   1.000
_cell.length_c   1.000
_cell.angle_alpha   90.00
_cell.angle_beta   90.00
_cell.angle_gamma   90.00
#
_symmetry.space_group_name_H-M   'P 1'
#
loop_
_entity.id
_entity.type
_entity.pdbx_description
1 polymer ?
#
loop_
_entity_poly.entity_id
_entity_poly.type
_entity_poly.pdbx_seq_one_letter_code
_entity_poly.pdbx_strand_id
1 'polypeptide(L)'
;VDRPWGWYEELAEGAGYKVKRLLVKENARLSLQRHQHRSEHWVIAAGSGSVYCDGSWMDAAVGNTFEIPVRAIHRAFGGPGDLLIIEVQRGAILLESDIERLEDDFGRVIN
;
A
#
# COMPACT_ATOMS: atom_id res chain seq x y z
N VAL A 1 -11.28 7.27 -3.84
CA VAL A 1 -12.02 6.24 -3.10
C VAL A 1 -11.66 6.31 -1.63
N ASP A 2 -12.66 6.56 -0.80
CA ASP A 2 -12.44 6.63 0.66
C ASP A 2 -12.32 5.22 1.25
N ARG A 3 -11.43 5.11 2.23
CA ARG A 3 -11.18 3.89 3.00
C ARG A 3 -11.04 4.24 4.48
N PRO A 4 -11.22 3.27 5.40
CA PRO A 4 -11.10 3.53 6.83
C PRO A 4 -9.75 4.13 7.24
N TRP A 5 -8.68 3.78 6.54
CA TRP A 5 -7.31 4.24 6.83
C TRP A 5 -6.93 5.53 6.12
N GLY A 6 -7.75 6.05 5.21
CA GLY A 6 -7.46 7.24 4.42
C GLY A 6 -8.20 7.23 3.10
N TRP A 7 -7.47 7.36 2.00
CA TRP A 7 -8.08 7.29 0.66
C TRP A 7 -7.04 6.90 -0.39
N TYR A 8 -7.54 6.50 -1.55
CA TYR A 8 -6.69 6.34 -2.73
C TYR A 8 -7.41 6.84 -3.98
N GLU A 9 -6.63 7.14 -5.01
CA GLU A 9 -7.15 7.46 -6.34
C GLU A 9 -6.29 6.81 -7.41
N GLU A 10 -6.92 6.41 -8.51
CA GLU A 10 -6.21 5.88 -9.67
C GLU A 10 -5.78 7.06 -10.54
N LEU A 11 -4.49 7.12 -10.88
CA LEU A 11 -3.92 8.20 -11.67
C LEU A 11 -3.74 7.80 -13.13
N ALA A 12 -3.43 6.53 -13.39
CA ALA A 12 -3.18 6.02 -14.73
C ALA A 12 -3.25 4.51 -14.74
N GLU A 13 -3.55 3.93 -15.89
CA GLU A 13 -3.40 2.51 -16.13
C GLU A 13 -3.10 2.23 -17.59
N GLY A 14 -2.44 1.12 -17.85
CA GLY A 14 -2.12 0.65 -19.19
C GLY A 14 -1.89 -0.84 -19.18
N ALA A 15 -1.35 -1.38 -20.26
CA ALA A 15 -1.06 -2.80 -20.35
C ALA A 15 0.02 -3.17 -19.30
N GLY A 16 -0.38 -4.01 -18.32
CA GLY A 16 0.54 -4.53 -17.30
C GLY A 16 0.90 -3.55 -16.18
N TYR A 17 0.26 -2.39 -16.09
CA TYR A 17 0.52 -1.47 -14.98
C TYR A 17 -0.69 -0.64 -14.59
N LYS A 18 -0.69 -0.20 -13.32
CA LYS A 18 -1.64 0.77 -12.77
C LYS A 18 -0.90 1.66 -11.79
N VAL A 19 -1.21 2.96 -11.81
CA VAL A 19 -0.61 3.94 -10.89
C VAL A 19 -1.69 4.49 -9.98
N LYS A 20 -1.42 4.49 -8.68
CA LYS A 20 -2.31 5.04 -7.67
C LYS A 20 -1.60 6.04 -6.77
N ARG A 21 -2.37 6.92 -6.17
CA ARG A 21 -1.93 7.75 -5.06
C ARG A 21 -2.73 7.37 -3.82
N LEU A 22 -2.04 7.04 -2.72
CA LEU A 22 -2.65 6.64 -1.47
C LEU A 22 -2.28 7.61 -0.36
N LEU A 23 -3.27 8.03 0.42
CA LEU A 23 -3.03 8.76 1.66
C LEU A 23 -3.38 7.87 2.84
N VAL A 24 -2.39 7.60 3.69
CA VAL A 24 -2.59 6.87 4.95
C VAL A 24 -2.62 7.91 6.06
N LYS A 25 -3.75 8.03 6.75
CA LYS A 25 -3.94 9.02 7.82
C LYS A 25 -2.99 8.77 8.97
N GLU A 26 -2.64 9.84 9.67
CA GLU A 26 -1.85 9.75 10.90
C GLU A 26 -2.46 8.74 11.87
N ASN A 27 -1.62 7.87 12.43
CA ASN A 27 -1.98 6.77 13.35
C ASN A 27 -2.87 5.69 12.75
N ALA A 28 -3.13 5.73 11.45
CA ALA A 28 -3.84 4.66 10.75
C ALA A 28 -2.84 3.79 9.98
N ARG A 29 -3.29 2.61 9.61
CA ARG A 29 -2.47 1.69 8.82
C ARG A 29 -3.34 0.87 7.86
N LEU A 30 -2.75 0.50 6.74
CA LEU A 30 -3.35 -0.47 5.83
C LEU A 30 -3.47 -1.82 6.54
N SER A 31 -4.37 -2.67 6.05
CA SER A 31 -4.38 -4.07 6.49
C SER A 31 -3.01 -4.71 6.23
N LEU A 32 -2.66 -5.70 7.03
CA LEU A 32 -1.53 -6.58 6.71
C LEU A 32 -2.01 -7.49 5.58
N GLN A 33 -1.40 -7.40 4.41
CA GLN A 33 -1.98 -7.93 3.19
C GLN A 33 -0.94 -8.47 2.22
N ARG A 34 -1.38 -9.26 1.25
CA ARG A 34 -0.58 -9.69 0.10
C ARG A 34 -1.45 -9.80 -1.14
N HIS A 35 -0.80 -9.78 -2.31
CA HIS A 35 -1.44 -9.90 -3.62
C HIS A 35 -0.81 -11.04 -4.41
N GLN A 36 -1.63 -11.84 -5.10
CA GLN A 36 -1.17 -13.03 -5.81
C GLN A 36 -0.63 -12.72 -7.20
N HIS A 37 -1.10 -11.65 -7.84
CA HIS A 37 -0.89 -11.42 -9.27
C HIS A 37 -0.16 -10.14 -9.61
N ARG A 38 0.30 -9.39 -8.60
CA ARG A 38 1.01 -8.13 -8.85
C ARG A 38 2.15 -7.89 -7.87
N SER A 39 3.16 -7.17 -8.36
CA SER A 39 4.14 -6.49 -7.52
C SER A 39 3.76 -5.04 -7.41
N GLU A 40 4.33 -4.35 -6.43
CA GLU A 40 4.10 -2.91 -6.23
C GLU A 40 5.42 -2.20 -6.02
N HIS A 41 5.51 -0.98 -6.51
CA HIS A 41 6.62 -0.10 -6.26
C HIS A 41 6.07 1.17 -5.63
N TRP A 42 6.55 1.51 -4.44
CA TRP A 42 6.07 2.65 -3.67
C TRP A 42 7.12 3.75 -3.60
N VAL A 43 6.69 4.99 -3.85
CA VAL A 43 7.49 6.19 -3.65
C VAL A 43 6.80 7.03 -2.60
N ILE A 44 7.53 7.43 -1.55
CA ILE A 44 7.00 8.31 -0.53
C ILE A 44 7.07 9.74 -1.04
N ALA A 45 5.90 10.32 -1.30
CA ALA A 45 5.79 11.65 -1.92
C ALA A 45 5.67 12.77 -0.89
N ALA A 46 5.07 12.51 0.28
CA ALA A 46 4.90 13.49 1.34
C ALA A 46 4.65 12.81 2.68
N GLY A 47 4.92 13.54 3.77
CA GLY A 47 4.64 13.05 5.11
C GLY A 47 5.69 12.12 5.64
N SER A 48 5.28 11.29 6.60
CA SER A 48 6.16 10.32 7.25
C SER A 48 5.36 9.13 7.76
N GLY A 49 6.04 8.02 7.99
CA GLY A 49 5.44 6.81 8.51
C GLY A 49 6.40 5.65 8.51
N SER A 50 5.85 4.46 8.38
CA SER A 50 6.62 3.21 8.35
C SER A 50 6.03 2.26 7.33
N VAL A 51 6.88 1.43 6.73
CA VAL A 51 6.48 0.38 5.80
C VAL A 51 6.97 -0.96 6.35
N TYR A 52 6.06 -1.93 6.40
CA TYR A 52 6.37 -3.30 6.76
C TYR A 52 6.37 -4.17 5.49
N CYS A 53 7.41 -4.95 5.31
CA CYS A 53 7.46 -5.92 4.21
C CYS A 53 8.25 -7.15 4.65
N ASP A 54 7.59 -8.31 4.61
CA ASP A 54 8.19 -9.62 4.87
C ASP A 54 9.08 -9.67 6.13
N GLY A 55 8.56 -9.19 7.25
CA GLY A 55 9.24 -9.28 8.54
C GLY A 55 10.08 -8.07 8.92
N SER A 56 10.22 -7.07 8.05
CA SER A 56 11.03 -5.88 8.33
C SER A 56 10.19 -4.62 8.33
N TRP A 57 10.36 -3.79 9.37
CA TRP A 57 9.85 -2.43 9.41
C TRP A 57 10.91 -1.46 8.93
N MET A 58 10.51 -0.51 8.10
CA MET A 58 11.39 0.51 7.54
C MET A 58 10.76 1.88 7.70
N ASP A 59 11.57 2.91 7.95
CA ASP A 59 11.07 4.27 7.99
C ASP A 59 10.65 4.71 6.59
N ALA A 60 9.49 5.38 6.51
CA ALA A 60 8.99 5.96 5.28
C ALA A 60 9.19 7.48 5.32
N ALA A 61 10.23 7.95 4.68
CA ALA A 61 10.54 9.38 4.54
C ALA A 61 10.43 9.80 3.08
N VAL A 62 10.17 11.08 2.84
CA VAL A 62 10.04 11.63 1.48
C VAL A 62 11.25 11.24 0.62
N GLY A 63 10.97 10.71 -0.55
CA GLY A 63 11.98 10.24 -1.50
C GLY A 63 12.38 8.77 -1.33
N ASN A 64 12.02 8.12 -0.23
CA ASN A 64 12.26 6.68 -0.08
C ASN A 64 11.39 5.89 -1.06
N THR A 65 11.91 4.76 -1.51
CA THR A 65 11.21 3.84 -2.40
C THR A 65 11.23 2.44 -1.80
N PHE A 66 10.15 1.69 -2.05
CA PHE A 66 10.02 0.31 -1.57
C PHE A 66 9.51 -0.56 -2.70
N GLU A 67 10.17 -1.69 -2.93
CA GLU A 67 9.65 -2.73 -3.81
C GLU A 67 8.92 -3.77 -2.98
N ILE A 68 7.70 -4.09 -3.40
CA ILE A 68 6.84 -5.09 -2.78
C ILE A 68 6.66 -6.22 -3.80
N PRO A 69 7.41 -7.32 -3.66
CA PRO A 69 7.29 -8.45 -4.59
C PRO A 69 5.90 -9.08 -4.58
N VAL A 70 5.58 -9.82 -5.63
CA VAL A 70 4.37 -10.65 -5.68
C VAL A 70 4.32 -11.53 -4.43
N ARG A 71 3.17 -11.57 -3.77
CA ARG A 71 2.89 -12.36 -2.56
C ARG A 71 3.62 -11.91 -1.29
N ALA A 72 4.41 -10.84 -1.33
CA ALA A 72 5.04 -10.31 -0.13
C ALA A 72 3.98 -9.77 0.84
N ILE A 73 4.12 -10.09 2.11
CA ILE A 73 3.22 -9.63 3.17
C ILE A 73 3.66 -8.23 3.58
N HIS A 74 2.76 -7.25 3.46
CA HIS A 74 3.12 -5.85 3.63
C HIS A 74 2.00 -5.01 4.20
N ARG A 75 2.37 -3.85 4.75
CA ARG A 75 1.46 -2.77 5.14
C ARG A 75 2.22 -1.46 5.27
N ALA A 76 1.47 -0.35 5.32
CA ALA A 76 2.00 0.97 5.62
C ALA A 76 1.28 1.56 6.83
N PHE A 77 2.00 2.36 7.61
CA PHE A 77 1.51 3.07 8.78
C PHE A 77 1.83 4.56 8.63
N GLY A 78 0.85 5.43 8.85
CA GLY A 78 1.03 6.89 8.82
C GLY A 78 1.40 7.46 10.18
N GLY A 79 2.35 8.38 10.21
CA GLY A 79 2.68 9.11 11.41
C GLY A 79 4.18 9.34 11.65
N PRO A 80 4.54 10.48 12.28
CA PRO A 80 3.65 11.60 12.60
C PRO A 80 3.15 12.30 11.34
N GLY A 81 1.88 12.67 11.35
CA GLY A 81 1.21 13.23 10.19
C GLY A 81 0.75 12.18 9.18
N ASP A 82 0.11 12.61 8.11
CA ASP A 82 -0.37 11.72 7.06
C ASP A 82 0.79 11.28 6.15
N LEU A 83 0.69 10.08 5.58
CA LEU A 83 1.69 9.53 4.67
C LEU A 83 1.10 9.46 3.26
N LEU A 84 1.76 10.08 2.30
CA LEU A 84 1.35 10.06 0.89
C LEU A 84 2.28 9.17 0.08
N ILE A 85 1.71 8.16 -0.56
CA ILE A 85 2.43 7.14 -1.32
C ILE A 85 1.99 7.20 -2.79
N ILE A 86 2.93 7.20 -3.70
CA ILE A 86 2.68 6.91 -5.12
C ILE A 86 3.00 5.44 -5.34
N GLU A 87 2.00 4.69 -5.80
CA GLU A 87 2.09 3.25 -5.98
C GLU A 87 2.01 2.89 -7.45
N VAL A 88 2.97 2.13 -7.94
CA VAL A 88 2.92 1.53 -9.27
C VAL A 88 2.70 0.03 -9.11
N GLN A 89 1.56 -0.46 -9.57
CA GLN A 89 1.25 -1.89 -9.62
C GLN A 89 1.70 -2.44 -10.97
N ARG A 90 2.31 -3.61 -10.97
CA ARG A 90 2.76 -4.30 -12.19
C ARG A 90 2.32 -5.74 -12.17
N GLY A 91 1.71 -6.18 -13.25
CA GLY A 91 1.25 -7.55 -13.41
C GLY A 91 0.26 -7.69 -14.55
N ALA A 92 -0.06 -8.93 -14.91
CA ALA A 92 -1.04 -9.21 -15.95
C ALA A 92 -2.48 -9.05 -15.46
N ILE A 93 -2.70 -9.17 -14.14
CA ILE A 93 -4.03 -9.10 -13.52
C ILE A 93 -3.95 -8.06 -12.39
N LEU A 94 -4.66 -6.93 -12.56
CA LEU A 94 -4.61 -5.79 -11.64
C LEU A 94 -6.00 -5.49 -11.09
N LEU A 95 -6.55 -6.42 -10.32
CA LEU A 95 -7.89 -6.32 -9.74
C LEU A 95 -7.81 -5.94 -8.25
N GLU A 96 -8.71 -5.08 -7.80
CA GLU A 96 -8.82 -4.73 -6.37
C GLU A 96 -9.18 -5.95 -5.52
N SER A 97 -9.85 -6.95 -6.09
CA SER A 97 -10.18 -8.21 -5.42
C SER A 97 -8.98 -9.12 -5.20
N ASP A 98 -7.83 -8.85 -5.84
CA ASP A 98 -6.60 -9.59 -5.61
C ASP A 98 -5.92 -9.08 -4.33
N ILE A 99 -6.52 -9.41 -3.20
CA ILE A 99 -6.02 -9.06 -1.87
C ILE A 99 -6.39 -10.13 -0.87
N GLU A 100 -5.42 -10.56 -0.08
CA GLU A 100 -5.63 -11.38 1.11
C GLU A 100 -5.24 -10.54 2.31
N ARG A 101 -6.19 -10.25 3.18
CA ARG A 101 -5.96 -9.50 4.41
C ARG A 101 -5.71 -10.46 5.56
N LEU A 102 -4.54 -10.34 6.19
CA LEU A 102 -4.11 -11.19 7.31
C LEU A 102 -4.43 -10.55 8.65
N GLU A 103 -4.35 -9.23 8.74
CA GLU A 103 -4.75 -8.41 9.88
C GLU A 103 -5.36 -7.12 9.37
N ASP A 104 -6.42 -6.65 10.03
CA ASP A 104 -7.05 -5.39 9.65
C ASP A 104 -7.67 -4.74 10.88
N ASP A 105 -7.23 -3.52 11.22
CA ASP A 105 -7.75 -2.76 12.36
C ASP A 105 -9.23 -2.40 12.19
N PHE A 106 -9.76 -2.52 10.98
CA PHE A 106 -11.13 -2.17 10.64
C PHE A 106 -12.04 -3.37 10.40
N GLY A 107 -11.58 -4.57 10.77
CA GLY A 107 -12.40 -5.78 10.79
C GLY A 107 -12.72 -6.38 9.42
N ARG A 108 -11.91 -6.12 8.38
CA ARG A 108 -12.14 -6.62 7.03
C ARG A 108 -11.42 -7.94 6.73
N VAL A 109 -10.92 -8.62 7.75
CA VAL A 109 -10.30 -9.94 7.55
C VAL A 109 -11.40 -10.94 7.26
N ILE A 110 -11.25 -11.67 6.17
CA ILE A 110 -12.14 -12.75 5.75
C ILE A 110 -11.33 -14.03 5.80
N ASN A 111 -11.77 -14.94 6.63
CA ASN A 111 -11.15 -16.25 6.77
C ASN A 111 -11.89 -17.28 5.91
#